data_d1c88ef30e732b0385dd865c0e9ac153
#
_entry.id   d1c88ef30e732b0385dd865c0e9ac153
#
_cell.length_a   1.000
_cell.length_b   1.000
_cell.length_c   1.000
_cell.angle_alpha   90.00
_cell.angle_beta   90.00
_cell.angle_gamma   90.00
#
_symmetry.space_group_name_H-M   'P 1'
#
loop_
_entity.id
_entity.type
_entity.pdbx_description
1 polymer ?
#
loop_
_entity_poly.entity_id
_entity_poly.type
_entity_poly.pdbx_seq_one_letter_code
_entity_poly.pdbx_strand_id
1 'polypeptide(L)'
;MFFSPKAVYPIGLDISDLTVKLVQFTRIRDKIKINAFGRVELGTKVMENGEIKNEEKLIKEIEKLISCPEYGKVDSYEVIACLPESQTFIKLISAEKKNRIEDAIKEEIEREIPFSINDLYYDYQLIEQKIDTNLILIGAAPKMVVDKFTGILDRLKLSVIALEIEPVSICRALLLEEGLKPVAREKNNYCIIDIGAKHASLTIYSVNSILFSISLPFSGEEVTETIALKIKLSRDQAEKAKIICGLDSNKAEGAVKNILSEELKKLTEKIKEGLDFFYTRYPERGAINKVILSGGGANIKELPMLLRSSLGIGVSLGNPFMNLEADHKNFPRIFIDKYLKDCQSEEKKKSGQPLKTFLSGQERSYATALGLALRDLFVNDL
;
A
#
# COMPACT_ATOMS: atom_id res chain seq x y z
N MET A 1 -13.92 32.67 23.89
CA MET A 1 -13.62 31.88 22.68
C MET A 1 -12.97 30.59 23.17
N PHE A 2 -13.70 29.48 23.24
CA PHE A 2 -13.11 28.19 23.59
C PHE A 2 -12.36 27.68 22.37
N PHE A 3 -11.03 27.70 22.43
CA PHE A 3 -10.20 26.99 21.44
C PHE A 3 -10.48 25.49 21.61
N SER A 4 -11.19 24.89 20.69
CA SER A 4 -11.19 23.42 20.62
C SER A 4 -9.74 23.00 20.34
N PRO A 5 -9.16 22.10 21.15
CA PRO A 5 -7.78 21.70 20.95
C PRO A 5 -7.62 21.10 19.55
N LYS A 6 -6.59 21.52 18.83
CA LYS A 6 -6.14 20.90 17.59
C LYS A 6 -5.49 19.57 17.99
N ALA A 7 -6.06 18.44 17.65
CA ALA A 7 -5.38 17.16 17.78
C ALA A 7 -4.52 16.92 16.54
N VAL A 8 -3.25 16.59 16.78
CA VAL A 8 -2.28 16.24 15.73
C VAL A 8 -2.00 14.75 15.85
N TYR A 9 -2.09 14.03 14.75
CA TYR A 9 -1.88 12.59 14.69
C TYR A 9 -0.44 12.25 14.29
N PRO A 10 0.01 11.02 14.54
CA PRO A 10 1.30 10.54 14.07
C PRO A 10 1.45 10.66 12.55
N ILE A 11 2.69 10.72 12.11
CA ILE A 11 3.06 10.69 10.70
C ILE A 11 2.88 9.26 10.18
N GLY A 12 2.12 9.05 9.11
CA GLY A 12 2.18 7.83 8.32
C GLY A 12 3.34 7.92 7.34
N LEU A 13 4.38 7.10 7.53
CA LEU A 13 5.61 7.12 6.75
C LEU A 13 5.78 5.80 5.99
N ASP A 14 5.63 5.86 4.67
CA ASP A 14 5.88 4.76 3.74
C ASP A 14 7.31 4.88 3.19
N ILE A 15 8.18 3.91 3.52
CA ILE A 15 9.55 3.81 3.03
C ILE A 15 9.63 2.64 2.07
N SER A 16 9.62 2.92 0.78
CA SER A 16 9.72 1.92 -0.29
C SER A 16 11.03 2.06 -1.08
N ASP A 17 11.33 1.10 -1.96
CA ASP A 17 12.63 1.05 -2.65
C ASP A 17 12.98 2.30 -3.45
N LEU A 18 12.00 2.96 -4.04
CA LEU A 18 12.22 4.11 -4.90
C LEU A 18 11.75 5.44 -4.32
N THR A 19 10.88 5.41 -3.31
CA THR A 19 10.26 6.63 -2.76
C THR A 19 10.06 6.53 -1.27
N VAL A 20 10.12 7.68 -0.60
CA VAL A 20 9.52 7.84 0.73
C VAL A 20 8.31 8.74 0.60
N LYS A 21 7.19 8.35 1.22
CA LYS A 21 5.96 9.13 1.24
C LYS A 21 5.53 9.38 2.68
N LEU A 22 4.97 10.53 2.91
CA LEU A 22 4.52 11.01 4.20
C LEU A 22 3.10 11.54 4.09
N VAL A 23 2.25 11.15 5.04
CA VAL A 23 0.94 11.75 5.26
C VAL A 23 0.76 12.01 6.74
N GLN A 24 0.20 13.17 7.08
CA GLN A 24 -0.19 13.50 8.45
C GLN A 24 -1.58 14.09 8.46
N PHE A 25 -2.40 13.64 9.41
CA PHE A 25 -3.72 14.21 9.65
C PHE A 25 -3.72 15.13 10.88
N THR A 26 -4.73 15.97 10.94
CA THR A 26 -5.09 16.77 12.11
C THR A 26 -6.61 16.75 12.25
N ARG A 27 -7.09 16.80 13.48
CA ARG A 27 -8.53 17.01 13.76
C ARG A 27 -8.75 18.44 14.23
N ILE A 28 -9.64 19.12 13.56
CA ILE A 28 -10.09 20.46 13.96
C ILE A 28 -11.60 20.36 14.21
N ARG A 29 -11.99 20.43 15.48
CA ARG A 29 -13.34 20.08 15.93
C ARG A 29 -13.61 18.61 15.56
N ASP A 30 -14.69 18.33 14.84
CA ASP A 30 -15.07 16.98 14.42
C ASP A 30 -14.59 16.62 12.99
N LYS A 31 -13.72 17.45 12.39
CA LYS A 31 -13.26 17.27 11.01
C LYS A 31 -11.80 16.85 10.96
N ILE A 32 -11.55 15.73 10.30
CA ILE A 32 -10.20 15.28 9.96
C ILE A 32 -9.74 16.04 8.72
N LYS A 33 -8.51 16.52 8.73
CA LYS A 33 -7.90 17.24 7.61
C LYS A 33 -6.48 16.75 7.37
N ILE A 34 -6.02 16.84 6.14
CA ILE A 34 -4.61 16.67 5.83
C ILE A 34 -3.85 17.85 6.45
N ASN A 35 -2.89 17.55 7.31
CA ASN A 35 -1.97 18.53 7.89
C ASN A 35 -0.73 18.68 7.02
N ALA A 36 -0.17 17.56 6.57
CA ALA A 36 0.96 17.53 5.66
C ALA A 36 0.91 16.29 4.77
N PHE A 37 1.45 16.38 3.57
CA PHE A 37 1.83 15.23 2.77
C PHE A 37 2.98 15.59 1.84
N GLY A 38 3.67 14.57 1.37
CA GLY A 38 4.73 14.73 0.39
C GLY A 38 5.39 13.41 0.06
N ARG A 39 6.24 13.46 -0.96
CA ARG A 39 7.09 12.35 -1.38
C ARG A 39 8.48 12.85 -1.74
N VAL A 40 9.43 11.94 -1.66
CA VAL A 40 10.79 12.14 -2.16
C VAL A 40 11.22 10.89 -2.91
N GLU A 41 11.89 11.10 -4.03
CA GLU A 41 12.50 10.01 -4.79
C GLU A 41 13.81 9.60 -4.15
N LEU A 42 13.95 8.30 -3.89
CA LEU A 42 15.22 7.71 -3.50
C LEU A 42 16.05 7.44 -4.75
N GLY A 43 17.29 7.89 -4.76
CA GLY A 43 18.20 7.53 -5.84
C GLY A 43 18.54 6.04 -5.82
N THR A 44 19.17 5.57 -6.89
CA THR A 44 19.66 4.18 -6.98
C THR A 44 20.54 3.81 -5.80
N LYS A 45 20.44 2.56 -5.32
CA LYS A 45 21.26 1.99 -4.23
C LYS A 45 21.02 2.62 -2.85
N VAL A 46 19.87 3.22 -2.59
CA VAL A 46 19.46 3.64 -1.23
C VAL A 46 18.70 2.51 -0.55
N MET A 47 17.72 1.98 -1.24
CA MET A 47 16.94 0.80 -0.87
C MET A 47 17.01 -0.21 -2.02
N GLU A 48 16.98 -1.51 -1.71
CA GLU A 48 16.92 -2.57 -2.70
C GLU A 48 16.25 -3.81 -2.12
N ASN A 49 15.14 -4.23 -2.70
CA ASN A 49 14.30 -5.34 -2.24
C ASN A 49 13.92 -5.23 -0.75
N GLY A 50 13.56 -4.03 -0.30
CA GLY A 50 13.22 -3.73 1.09
C GLY A 50 14.43 -3.59 2.02
N GLU A 51 15.65 -3.82 1.55
CA GLU A 51 16.85 -3.64 2.35
C GLU A 51 17.41 -2.22 2.23
N ILE A 52 17.78 -1.63 3.36
CA ILE A 52 18.45 -0.33 3.42
C ILE A 52 19.93 -0.53 3.07
N LYS A 53 20.35 -0.02 1.92
CA LYS A 53 21.74 -0.10 1.43
C LYS A 53 22.56 1.15 1.78
N ASN A 54 21.90 2.31 1.92
CA ASN A 54 22.58 3.56 2.28
C ASN A 54 21.75 4.35 3.30
N GLU A 55 22.06 4.13 4.58
CA GLU A 55 21.35 4.76 5.71
C GLU A 55 21.46 6.28 5.71
N GLU A 56 22.67 6.82 5.50
CA GLU A 56 22.91 8.27 5.54
C GLU A 56 22.08 9.01 4.49
N LYS A 57 22.02 8.44 3.29
CA LYS A 57 21.21 9.03 2.22
C LYS A 57 19.73 8.91 2.51
N LEU A 58 19.27 7.77 3.03
CA LEU A 58 17.87 7.59 3.42
C LEU A 58 17.45 8.59 4.50
N ILE A 59 18.27 8.74 5.55
CA ILE A 59 18.02 9.73 6.63
C ILE A 59 17.90 11.13 6.05
N LYS A 60 18.84 11.54 5.22
CA LYS A 60 18.84 12.87 4.58
C LYS A 60 17.58 13.14 3.77
N GLU A 61 17.12 12.15 2.99
CA GLU A 61 15.91 12.31 2.19
C GLU A 61 14.65 12.36 3.06
N ILE A 62 14.58 11.57 4.15
CA ILE A 62 13.47 11.64 5.11
C ILE A 62 13.48 13.00 5.85
N GLU A 63 14.62 13.48 6.32
CA GLU A 63 14.75 14.81 6.94
C GLU A 63 14.25 15.92 6.03
N LYS A 64 14.64 15.87 4.76
CA LYS A 64 14.18 16.82 3.75
C LYS A 64 12.67 16.77 3.58
N LEU A 65 12.08 15.57 3.50
CA LEU A 65 10.65 15.38 3.36
C LEU A 65 9.87 15.91 4.57
N ILE A 66 10.35 15.66 5.78
CA ILE A 66 9.73 16.16 7.02
C ILE A 66 9.83 17.66 7.14
N SER A 67 11.00 18.25 6.84
CA SER A 67 11.24 19.68 6.95
C SER A 67 10.54 20.50 5.86
N CYS A 68 10.38 19.93 4.67
CA CYS A 68 9.78 20.58 3.51
C CYS A 68 8.86 19.62 2.74
N PRO A 69 7.70 19.25 3.31
CA PRO A 69 6.73 18.42 2.61
C PRO A 69 6.15 19.18 1.40
N GLU A 70 5.59 18.45 0.43
CA GLU A 70 4.95 19.04 -0.75
C GLU A 70 3.74 19.92 -0.38
N TYR A 71 3.05 19.57 0.72
CA TYR A 71 1.91 20.31 1.23
C TYR A 71 1.94 20.39 2.75
N GLY A 72 1.58 21.55 3.30
CA GLY A 72 1.38 21.76 4.72
C GLY A 72 2.68 21.80 5.53
N LYS A 73 2.59 21.40 6.78
CA LYS A 73 3.71 21.33 7.71
C LYS A 73 3.55 20.13 8.62
N VAL A 74 4.64 19.42 8.86
CA VAL A 74 4.68 18.33 9.83
C VAL A 74 4.75 18.91 11.24
N ASP A 75 3.80 18.55 12.10
CA ASP A 75 3.64 19.08 13.46
C ASP A 75 3.77 17.98 14.54
N SER A 76 4.24 16.77 14.20
CA SER A 76 4.44 15.66 15.15
C SER A 76 5.83 15.05 14.97
N TYR A 77 6.37 14.51 16.05
CA TYR A 77 7.55 13.65 16.05
C TYR A 77 7.18 12.15 16.17
N GLU A 78 5.91 11.85 16.36
CA GLU A 78 5.39 10.50 16.40
C GLU A 78 5.21 9.98 14.99
N VAL A 79 5.61 8.71 14.75
CA VAL A 79 5.58 8.08 13.44
C VAL A 79 5.01 6.67 13.51
N ILE A 80 4.18 6.36 12.55
CA ILE A 80 3.75 5.00 12.21
C ILE A 80 4.36 4.72 10.84
N ALA A 81 5.22 3.71 10.76
CA ALA A 81 5.88 3.34 9.50
C ALA A 81 5.56 1.90 9.12
N CYS A 82 5.72 1.54 7.84
CA CYS A 82 5.62 0.17 7.41
C CYS A 82 6.98 -0.49 7.28
N LEU A 83 7.00 -1.80 7.55
CA LEU A 83 8.08 -2.69 7.19
C LEU A 83 7.85 -3.19 5.76
N PRO A 84 8.93 -3.40 4.98
CA PRO A 84 8.82 -3.91 3.62
C PRO A 84 8.12 -5.28 3.57
N GLU A 85 7.14 -5.44 2.68
CA GLU A 85 6.41 -6.71 2.54
C GLU A 85 7.35 -7.89 2.22
N SER A 86 8.38 -7.66 1.40
CA SER A 86 9.38 -8.68 1.08
C SER A 86 10.21 -9.20 2.27
N GLN A 87 10.16 -8.50 3.40
CA GLN A 87 10.89 -8.81 4.63
C GLN A 87 9.96 -9.21 5.79
N THR A 88 8.66 -9.32 5.56
CA THR A 88 7.67 -9.57 6.60
C THR A 88 6.79 -10.77 6.26
N PHE A 89 6.12 -11.32 7.29
CA PHE A 89 5.21 -12.42 7.16
C PHE A 89 3.87 -12.05 7.79
N ILE A 90 2.78 -12.36 7.11
CA ILE A 90 1.42 -12.21 7.64
C ILE A 90 0.60 -13.43 7.27
N LYS A 91 -0.05 -14.03 8.27
CA LYS A 91 -0.84 -15.24 8.07
C LYS A 91 -1.95 -15.37 9.09
N LEU A 92 -3.12 -15.83 8.63
CA LEU A 92 -4.20 -16.27 9.50
C LEU A 92 -4.04 -17.75 9.84
N ILE A 93 -4.07 -18.07 11.11
CA ILE A 93 -4.01 -19.46 11.61
C ILE A 93 -5.28 -19.81 12.37
N SER A 94 -5.53 -21.12 12.49
CA SER A 94 -6.57 -21.69 13.35
C SER A 94 -5.90 -22.47 14.47
N ALA A 95 -6.04 -22.00 15.71
CA ALA A 95 -5.51 -22.65 16.90
C ALA A 95 -6.63 -23.30 17.71
N GLU A 96 -6.46 -24.54 18.18
CA GLU A 96 -7.41 -25.22 19.06
C GLU A 96 -7.44 -24.52 20.43
N LYS A 97 -8.62 -24.31 20.99
CA LYS A 97 -8.80 -23.61 22.29
C LYS A 97 -8.15 -24.31 23.48
N LYS A 98 -7.93 -25.61 23.38
CA LYS A 98 -7.22 -26.39 24.43
C LYS A 98 -5.73 -26.03 24.52
N ASN A 99 -5.15 -25.49 23.45
CA ASN A 99 -3.75 -25.09 23.39
C ASN A 99 -3.61 -23.61 23.80
N ARG A 100 -2.47 -23.25 24.38
CA ARG A 100 -2.13 -21.87 24.60
C ARG A 100 -1.91 -21.21 23.24
N ILE A 101 -2.40 -19.99 23.08
CA ILE A 101 -2.26 -19.23 21.83
C ILE A 101 -0.79 -19.07 21.44
N GLU A 102 0.06 -18.79 22.43
CA GLU A 102 1.50 -18.61 22.21
C GLU A 102 2.18 -19.88 21.67
N ASP A 103 1.75 -21.06 22.13
CA ASP A 103 2.32 -22.34 21.68
C ASP A 103 1.90 -22.63 20.23
N ALA A 104 0.64 -22.37 19.88
CA ALA A 104 0.15 -22.49 18.50
C ALA A 104 0.83 -21.51 17.54
N ILE A 105 1.10 -20.28 17.98
CA ILE A 105 1.85 -19.30 17.22
C ILE A 105 3.29 -19.76 16.98
N LYS A 106 3.95 -20.28 18.01
CA LYS A 106 5.33 -20.78 17.88
C LYS A 106 5.43 -21.92 16.89
N GLU A 107 4.55 -22.92 17.01
CA GLU A 107 4.51 -24.05 16.08
C GLU A 107 4.31 -23.59 14.63
N GLU A 108 3.44 -22.60 14.42
CA GLU A 108 3.18 -22.06 13.08
C GLU A 108 4.39 -21.29 12.53
N ILE A 109 5.01 -20.44 13.35
CA ILE A 109 6.21 -19.70 12.97
C ILE A 109 7.35 -20.66 12.59
N GLU A 110 7.63 -21.68 13.42
CA GLU A 110 8.68 -22.67 13.18
C GLU A 110 8.43 -23.52 11.92
N ARG A 111 7.16 -23.75 11.58
CA ARG A 111 6.79 -24.52 10.39
C ARG A 111 6.92 -23.74 9.09
N GLU A 112 6.59 -22.46 9.11
CA GLU A 112 6.35 -21.67 7.88
C GLU A 112 7.43 -20.61 7.61
N ILE A 113 8.10 -20.14 8.66
CA ILE A 113 9.05 -19.04 8.55
C ILE A 113 10.49 -19.59 8.65
N PRO A 114 11.37 -19.31 7.68
CA PRO A 114 12.72 -19.85 7.66
C PRO A 114 13.68 -19.11 8.62
N PHE A 115 13.18 -18.69 9.78
CA PHE A 115 13.91 -18.03 10.84
C PHE A 115 13.59 -18.64 12.18
N SER A 116 14.57 -18.66 13.10
CA SER A 116 14.30 -19.01 14.50
C SER A 116 13.35 -17.98 15.10
N ILE A 117 12.40 -18.44 15.91
CA ILE A 117 11.49 -17.53 16.64
C ILE A 117 12.25 -16.51 17.49
N ASN A 118 13.45 -16.86 17.96
CA ASN A 118 14.29 -15.96 18.74
C ASN A 118 14.86 -14.80 17.91
N ASP A 119 14.89 -14.94 16.58
CA ASP A 119 15.38 -13.93 15.65
C ASP A 119 14.24 -13.09 15.03
N LEU A 120 13.00 -13.32 15.49
CA LEU A 120 11.82 -12.61 15.02
C LEU A 120 11.23 -11.71 16.13
N TYR A 121 10.72 -10.55 15.70
CA TYR A 121 9.61 -9.90 16.39
C TYR A 121 8.31 -10.38 15.74
N TYR A 122 7.34 -10.70 16.56
CA TYR A 122 6.00 -11.05 16.09
C TYR A 122 4.94 -10.46 17.00
N ASP A 123 3.79 -10.21 16.42
CA ASP A 123 2.59 -9.80 17.12
C ASP A 123 1.39 -10.55 16.56
N TYR A 124 0.29 -10.60 17.30
CA TYR A 124 -0.89 -11.33 16.85
C TYR A 124 -2.18 -10.62 17.25
N GLN A 125 -3.20 -10.85 16.45
CA GLN A 125 -4.56 -10.39 16.74
C GLN A 125 -5.55 -11.55 16.72
N LEU A 126 -6.37 -11.66 17.75
CA LEU A 126 -7.48 -12.61 17.79
C LEU A 126 -8.63 -12.09 16.94
N ILE A 127 -8.88 -12.74 15.79
CA ILE A 127 -9.88 -12.30 14.81
C ILE A 127 -11.27 -12.86 15.12
N GLU A 128 -11.34 -14.15 15.46
CA GLU A 128 -12.61 -14.82 15.71
C GLU A 128 -12.45 -15.93 16.74
N GLN A 129 -13.40 -16.02 17.65
CA GLN A 129 -13.51 -17.15 18.59
C GLN A 129 -14.65 -18.07 18.14
N LYS A 130 -14.31 -19.26 17.64
CA LYS A 130 -15.29 -20.33 17.35
C LYS A 130 -15.44 -21.22 18.57
N ILE A 131 -16.30 -22.25 18.52
CA ILE A 131 -16.56 -23.16 19.64
C ILE A 131 -15.25 -23.85 20.09
N ASP A 132 -14.53 -24.48 19.18
CA ASP A 132 -13.34 -25.30 19.48
C ASP A 132 -12.02 -24.68 19.04
N THR A 133 -12.05 -23.57 18.28
CA THR A 133 -10.87 -22.94 17.68
C THR A 133 -10.90 -21.43 17.80
N ASN A 134 -9.71 -20.85 17.78
CA ASN A 134 -9.49 -19.40 17.62
C ASN A 134 -8.87 -19.14 16.26
N LEU A 135 -9.36 -18.13 15.54
CA LEU A 135 -8.69 -17.59 14.36
C LEU A 135 -7.79 -16.44 14.79
N ILE A 136 -6.52 -16.54 14.47
CA ILE A 136 -5.48 -15.62 14.93
C ILE A 136 -4.71 -15.13 13.70
N LEU A 137 -4.63 -13.83 13.52
CA LEU A 137 -3.75 -13.21 12.54
C LEU A 137 -2.38 -13.01 13.19
N ILE A 138 -1.33 -13.51 12.56
CA ILE A 138 0.05 -13.36 13.01
C ILE A 138 0.75 -12.45 12.02
N GLY A 139 1.50 -11.48 12.55
CA GLY A 139 2.48 -10.68 11.82
C GLY A 139 3.86 -10.95 12.40
N ALA A 140 4.87 -11.15 11.55
CA ALA A 140 6.25 -11.38 12.00
C ALA A 140 7.26 -10.72 11.07
N ALA A 141 8.39 -10.28 11.64
CA ALA A 141 9.51 -9.71 10.91
C ALA A 141 10.85 -10.07 11.58
N PRO A 142 11.95 -10.25 10.81
CA PRO A 142 13.27 -10.45 11.39
C PRO A 142 13.68 -9.26 12.26
N LYS A 143 14.23 -9.54 13.45
CA LYS A 143 14.70 -8.51 14.39
C LYS A 143 15.66 -7.53 13.72
N MET A 144 16.60 -8.05 12.95
CA MET A 144 17.56 -7.21 12.22
C MET A 144 16.92 -6.17 11.29
N VAL A 145 15.77 -6.49 10.69
CA VAL A 145 15.02 -5.56 9.84
C VAL A 145 14.36 -4.49 10.69
N VAL A 146 13.62 -4.91 11.70
CA VAL A 146 12.91 -4.00 12.63
C VAL A 146 13.89 -3.06 13.32
N ASP A 147 14.98 -3.59 13.89
CA ASP A 147 15.98 -2.80 14.62
C ASP A 147 16.66 -1.77 13.69
N LYS A 148 16.89 -2.14 12.44
CA LYS A 148 17.48 -1.24 11.45
C LYS A 148 16.54 -0.08 11.10
N PHE A 149 15.26 -0.37 10.87
CA PHE A 149 14.26 0.67 10.60
C PHE A 149 14.06 1.58 11.83
N THR A 150 13.92 0.99 13.01
CA THR A 150 13.78 1.72 14.27
C THR A 150 15.01 2.62 14.52
N GLY A 151 16.22 2.09 14.32
CA GLY A 151 17.45 2.85 14.50
C GLY A 151 17.58 4.07 13.57
N ILE A 152 17.09 3.97 12.33
CA ILE A 152 17.02 5.12 11.42
C ILE A 152 16.02 6.16 11.89
N LEU A 153 14.83 5.73 12.32
CA LEU A 153 13.79 6.63 12.82
C LEU A 153 14.24 7.33 14.12
N ASP A 154 14.94 6.62 14.99
CA ASP A 154 15.54 7.20 16.20
C ASP A 154 16.61 8.26 15.89
N ARG A 155 17.46 8.02 14.89
CA ARG A 155 18.44 9.02 14.41
C ARG A 155 17.77 10.27 13.86
N LEU A 156 16.57 10.15 13.30
CA LEU A 156 15.71 11.25 12.86
C LEU A 156 14.97 11.92 14.02
N LYS A 157 15.15 11.44 15.27
CA LYS A 157 14.41 11.89 16.46
C LYS A 157 12.90 11.71 16.34
N LEU A 158 12.48 10.70 15.62
CA LEU A 158 11.09 10.30 15.52
C LEU A 158 10.77 9.24 16.57
N SER A 159 9.66 9.42 17.26
CA SER A 159 9.11 8.43 18.22
C SER A 159 8.27 7.42 17.47
N VAL A 160 8.73 6.19 17.38
CA VAL A 160 8.01 5.11 16.68
C VAL A 160 6.84 4.63 17.54
N ILE A 161 5.62 4.91 17.11
CA ILE A 161 4.39 4.44 17.76
C ILE A 161 4.08 3.01 17.33
N ALA A 162 4.25 2.71 16.03
CA ALA A 162 4.09 1.37 15.49
C ALA A 162 4.90 1.17 14.21
N LEU A 163 5.30 -0.09 13.99
CA LEU A 163 5.75 -0.59 12.70
C LEU A 163 4.71 -1.59 12.19
N GLU A 164 4.11 -1.34 11.05
CA GLU A 164 3.08 -2.19 10.47
C GLU A 164 3.59 -2.99 9.28
N ILE A 165 2.95 -4.12 9.01
CA ILE A 165 3.11 -4.85 7.76
C ILE A 165 2.27 -4.15 6.69
N GLU A 166 2.85 -3.89 5.54
CA GLU A 166 2.27 -3.07 4.48
C GLU A 166 0.82 -3.44 4.08
N PRO A 167 0.44 -4.71 3.86
CA PRO A 167 -0.94 -5.09 3.55
C PRO A 167 -1.99 -4.61 4.55
N VAL A 168 -1.64 -4.47 5.84
CA VAL A 168 -2.57 -4.00 6.88
C VAL A 168 -2.95 -2.55 6.62
N SER A 169 -1.97 -1.70 6.37
CA SER A 169 -2.20 -0.29 6.07
C SER A 169 -2.96 -0.09 4.75
N ILE A 170 -2.63 -0.87 3.71
CA ILE A 170 -3.33 -0.82 2.43
C ILE A 170 -4.81 -1.21 2.59
N CYS A 171 -5.09 -2.29 3.32
CA CYS A 171 -6.48 -2.69 3.62
C CYS A 171 -7.24 -1.58 4.35
N ARG A 172 -6.64 -0.96 5.36
CA ARG A 172 -7.25 0.15 6.11
C ARG A 172 -7.54 1.36 5.22
N ALA A 173 -6.69 1.67 4.24
CA ALA A 173 -6.94 2.77 3.31
C ALA A 173 -8.03 2.47 2.28
N LEU A 174 -8.15 1.21 1.82
CA LEU A 174 -8.96 0.85 0.65
C LEU A 174 -10.28 0.16 0.98
N LEU A 175 -10.49 -0.27 2.21
CA LEU A 175 -11.72 -0.91 2.64
C LEU A 175 -12.44 -0.01 3.64
N LEU A 176 -13.77 0.00 3.56
CA LEU A 176 -14.58 0.69 4.57
C LEU A 176 -14.43 -0.04 5.91
N GLU A 177 -14.05 0.68 6.94
CA GLU A 177 -14.17 0.19 8.31
C GLU A 177 -15.65 0.19 8.70
N GLU A 178 -16.25 -0.98 8.66
CA GLU A 178 -17.65 -1.18 9.01
C GLU A 178 -17.92 -1.05 10.53
N GLY A 179 -16.88 -0.77 11.34
CA GLY A 179 -16.95 -0.59 12.79
C GLY A 179 -17.80 0.60 13.26
N LEU A 180 -18.12 1.54 12.39
CA LEU A 180 -18.92 2.74 12.72
C LEU A 180 -20.42 2.58 12.50
N LYS A 181 -20.88 1.46 11.92
CA LYS A 181 -22.31 1.17 11.79
C LYS A 181 -22.56 -0.33 11.98
N PRO A 182 -23.43 -0.74 12.92
CA PRO A 182 -23.86 -2.12 13.06
C PRO A 182 -24.83 -2.48 11.92
N VAL A 183 -24.35 -2.51 10.70
CA VAL A 183 -25.09 -3.03 9.54
C VAL A 183 -24.67 -4.48 9.33
N ALA A 184 -25.68 -5.33 9.09
CA ALA A 184 -25.55 -6.76 8.91
C ALA A 184 -24.23 -7.15 8.22
N ARG A 185 -23.45 -8.04 8.88
CA ARG A 185 -22.19 -8.60 8.41
C ARG A 185 -22.39 -9.24 7.04
N GLU A 186 -22.35 -8.45 5.99
CA GLU A 186 -22.15 -9.00 4.66
C GLU A 186 -20.75 -9.63 4.67
N LYS A 187 -20.67 -10.91 4.36
CA LYS A 187 -19.42 -11.64 4.21
C LYS A 187 -18.73 -11.16 2.93
N ASN A 188 -18.16 -9.98 2.96
CA ASN A 188 -17.45 -9.43 1.81
C ASN A 188 -16.03 -9.98 1.78
N ASN A 189 -15.68 -10.57 0.64
CA ASN A 189 -14.35 -11.06 0.33
C ASN A 189 -13.74 -10.15 -0.74
N TYR A 190 -12.57 -9.60 -0.45
CA TYR A 190 -11.85 -8.71 -1.35
C TYR A 190 -10.50 -9.33 -1.72
N CYS A 191 -10.12 -9.18 -2.98
CA CYS A 191 -8.77 -9.40 -3.43
C CYS A 191 -8.16 -8.02 -3.73
N ILE A 192 -7.16 -7.61 -2.96
CA ILE A 192 -6.44 -6.36 -3.19
C ILE A 192 -5.16 -6.70 -3.95
N ILE A 193 -4.92 -6.03 -5.06
CA ILE A 193 -3.70 -6.15 -5.84
C ILE A 193 -3.01 -4.81 -5.78
N ASP A 194 -1.91 -4.74 -5.04
CA ASP A 194 -1.06 -3.57 -5.01
C ASP A 194 0.05 -3.72 -6.04
N ILE A 195 0.20 -2.74 -6.92
CA ILE A 195 1.20 -2.73 -7.97
C ILE A 195 2.13 -1.55 -7.73
N GLY A 196 3.21 -1.83 -7.01
CA GLY A 196 4.27 -0.88 -6.74
C GLY A 196 5.25 -0.74 -7.91
N ALA A 197 6.29 0.06 -7.68
CA ALA A 197 7.34 0.26 -8.66
C ALA A 197 8.26 -0.97 -8.76
N LYS A 198 8.66 -1.56 -7.65
CA LYS A 198 9.57 -2.71 -7.56
C LYS A 198 8.87 -4.03 -7.25
N HIS A 199 7.76 -3.98 -6.55
CA HIS A 199 7.04 -5.16 -6.06
C HIS A 199 5.57 -5.03 -6.36
N ALA A 200 4.90 -6.15 -6.55
CA ALA A 200 3.46 -6.25 -6.53
C ALA A 200 3.03 -7.35 -5.56
N SER A 201 1.85 -7.19 -4.97
CA SER A 201 1.29 -8.15 -4.04
C SER A 201 -0.19 -8.40 -4.26
N LEU A 202 -0.64 -9.56 -3.80
CA LEU A 202 -2.04 -9.95 -3.74
C LEU A 202 -2.38 -10.24 -2.28
N THR A 203 -3.34 -9.50 -1.75
CA THR A 203 -3.86 -9.68 -0.39
C THR A 203 -5.31 -10.11 -0.46
N ILE A 204 -5.65 -11.21 0.21
CA ILE A 204 -7.03 -11.63 0.40
C ILE A 204 -7.53 -11.15 1.76
N TYR A 205 -8.62 -10.39 1.73
CA TYR A 205 -9.31 -9.88 2.90
C TYR A 205 -10.72 -10.46 2.98
N SER A 206 -11.10 -10.99 4.12
CA SER A 206 -12.39 -11.63 4.36
C SER A 206 -12.78 -11.50 5.83
N VAL A 207 -14.04 -11.14 6.07
CA VAL A 207 -14.63 -11.06 7.42
C VAL A 207 -13.73 -10.25 8.37
N ASN A 208 -13.44 -9.02 7.97
CA ASN A 208 -12.66 -8.01 8.73
C ASN A 208 -11.22 -8.43 9.06
N SER A 209 -10.63 -9.34 8.29
CA SER A 209 -9.22 -9.72 8.47
C SER A 209 -8.54 -10.07 7.17
N ILE A 210 -7.23 -9.90 7.14
CA ILE A 210 -6.37 -10.47 6.11
C ILE A 210 -6.29 -11.97 6.34
N LEU A 211 -6.54 -12.75 5.29
CA LEU A 211 -6.33 -14.20 5.33
C LEU A 211 -4.88 -14.56 5.01
N PHE A 212 -4.35 -13.92 3.97
CA PHE A 212 -2.95 -14.02 3.56
C PHE A 212 -2.58 -12.89 2.60
N SER A 213 -1.29 -12.65 2.45
CA SER A 213 -0.70 -11.84 1.39
C SER A 213 0.41 -12.62 0.71
N ILE A 214 0.52 -12.50 -0.61
CA ILE A 214 1.57 -13.12 -1.41
C ILE A 214 2.19 -12.12 -2.37
N SER A 215 3.50 -12.22 -2.56
CA SER A 215 4.21 -11.44 -3.56
C SER A 215 3.88 -11.95 -4.97
N LEU A 216 3.73 -11.02 -5.92
CA LEU A 216 3.50 -11.31 -7.32
C LEU A 216 4.77 -10.98 -8.13
N PRO A 217 5.15 -11.82 -9.12
CA PRO A 217 6.33 -11.58 -9.96
C PRO A 217 6.02 -10.52 -11.02
N PHE A 218 5.83 -9.28 -10.59
CA PHE A 218 5.51 -8.15 -11.44
C PHE A 218 5.97 -6.85 -10.79
N SER A 219 6.56 -5.97 -11.56
CA SER A 219 6.90 -4.63 -11.10
C SER A 219 6.68 -3.58 -12.17
N GLY A 220 6.31 -2.38 -11.76
CA GLY A 220 6.13 -1.25 -12.67
C GLY A 220 7.43 -0.88 -13.38
N GLU A 221 8.57 -1.09 -12.74
CA GLU A 221 9.91 -0.76 -13.27
C GLU A 221 10.37 -1.77 -14.32
N GLU A 222 10.21 -3.08 -14.08
CA GLU A 222 10.54 -4.11 -15.10
C GLU A 222 9.76 -3.89 -16.39
N VAL A 223 8.49 -3.52 -16.28
CA VAL A 223 7.67 -3.16 -17.44
C VAL A 223 8.25 -1.94 -18.16
N THR A 224 8.66 -0.90 -17.42
CA THR A 224 9.27 0.30 -18.00
C THR A 224 10.57 -0.02 -18.70
N GLU A 225 11.43 -0.83 -18.09
CA GLU A 225 12.69 -1.29 -18.69
C GLU A 225 12.45 -2.12 -19.95
N THR A 226 11.48 -3.03 -19.92
CA THR A 226 11.09 -3.83 -21.09
C THR A 226 10.62 -2.96 -22.25
N ILE A 227 9.81 -1.92 -21.96
CA ILE A 227 9.39 -0.95 -22.97
C ILE A 227 10.60 -0.18 -23.51
N ALA A 228 11.47 0.32 -22.62
CA ALA A 228 12.65 1.07 -22.99
C ALA A 228 13.55 0.27 -23.96
N LEU A 229 13.80 -0.99 -23.65
CA LEU A 229 14.63 -1.88 -24.47
C LEU A 229 13.97 -2.25 -25.81
N LYS A 230 12.68 -2.70 -25.79
CA LYS A 230 12.01 -3.19 -27.00
C LYS A 230 11.70 -2.08 -28.03
N ILE A 231 11.42 -0.83 -27.54
CA ILE A 231 11.07 0.30 -28.42
C ILE A 231 12.23 1.32 -28.54
N LYS A 232 13.36 1.07 -27.87
CA LYS A 232 14.56 1.92 -27.87
C LYS A 232 14.29 3.35 -27.39
N LEU A 233 13.59 3.47 -26.27
CA LEU A 233 13.30 4.73 -25.58
C LEU A 233 14.24 4.92 -24.39
N SER A 234 14.41 6.17 -23.95
CA SER A 234 14.98 6.43 -22.62
C SER A 234 14.00 5.91 -21.54
N ARG A 235 14.51 5.64 -20.33
CA ARG A 235 13.68 5.17 -19.20
C ARG A 235 12.49 6.13 -18.94
N ASP A 236 12.73 7.43 -18.94
CA ASP A 236 11.68 8.46 -18.73
C ASP A 236 10.63 8.49 -19.84
N GLN A 237 11.06 8.28 -21.08
CA GLN A 237 10.16 8.16 -22.22
C GLN A 237 9.34 6.89 -22.17
N ALA A 238 9.94 5.77 -21.75
CA ALA A 238 9.26 4.48 -21.58
C ALA A 238 8.22 4.54 -20.46
N GLU A 239 8.54 5.18 -19.32
CA GLU A 239 7.60 5.38 -18.22
C GLU A 239 6.39 6.21 -18.67
N LYS A 240 6.63 7.31 -19.39
CA LYS A 240 5.56 8.12 -19.99
C LYS A 240 4.74 7.34 -21.00
N ALA A 241 5.38 6.56 -21.86
CA ALA A 241 4.69 5.72 -22.84
C ALA A 241 3.82 4.65 -22.16
N LYS A 242 4.32 4.00 -21.11
CA LYS A 242 3.55 3.05 -20.28
C LYS A 242 2.25 3.66 -19.75
N ILE A 243 2.33 4.85 -19.16
CA ILE A 243 1.19 5.53 -18.54
C ILE A 243 0.21 6.05 -19.62
N ILE A 244 0.73 6.71 -20.67
CA ILE A 244 -0.11 7.39 -21.67
C ILE A 244 -0.75 6.39 -22.63
N CYS A 245 0.01 5.41 -23.10
CA CYS A 245 -0.50 4.43 -24.05
C CYS A 245 -1.30 3.33 -23.33
N GLY A 246 -0.75 2.78 -22.25
CA GLY A 246 -1.38 1.66 -21.55
C GLY A 246 -1.68 0.52 -22.52
N LEU A 247 -2.89 -0.02 -22.45
CA LEU A 247 -3.38 -1.10 -23.33
C LEU A 247 -4.14 -0.58 -24.56
N ASP A 248 -4.09 0.73 -24.84
CA ASP A 248 -4.76 1.34 -26.00
C ASP A 248 -4.03 0.97 -27.32
N SER A 249 -4.69 0.18 -28.16
CA SER A 249 -4.13 -0.27 -29.45
C SER A 249 -3.96 0.88 -30.47
N ASN A 250 -4.66 2.00 -30.29
CA ASN A 250 -4.59 3.12 -31.21
C ASN A 250 -3.40 4.05 -30.92
N LYS A 251 -2.65 3.78 -29.83
CA LYS A 251 -1.47 4.55 -29.45
C LYS A 251 -0.19 3.80 -29.75
N ALA A 252 0.81 4.52 -30.22
CA ALA A 252 2.11 3.96 -30.58
C ALA A 252 2.00 2.68 -31.42
N GLU A 253 1.04 2.66 -32.37
CA GLU A 253 0.78 1.51 -33.27
C GLU A 253 0.60 0.18 -32.52
N GLY A 254 0.15 0.24 -31.26
CA GLY A 254 -0.04 -0.93 -30.40
C GLY A 254 1.25 -1.53 -29.81
N ALA A 255 2.41 -0.95 -30.07
CA ALA A 255 3.70 -1.51 -29.63
C ALA A 255 3.78 -1.61 -28.09
N VAL A 256 3.37 -0.57 -27.37
CA VAL A 256 3.33 -0.55 -25.89
C VAL A 256 2.31 -1.57 -25.37
N LYS A 257 1.13 -1.63 -25.98
CA LYS A 257 0.08 -2.62 -25.63
C LYS A 257 0.59 -4.05 -25.73
N ASN A 258 1.31 -4.38 -26.81
CA ASN A 258 1.80 -5.76 -27.03
C ASN A 258 2.76 -6.16 -25.91
N ILE A 259 3.71 -5.27 -25.54
CA ILE A 259 4.64 -5.48 -24.44
C ILE A 259 3.92 -5.66 -23.11
N LEU A 260 2.99 -4.74 -22.81
CA LEU A 260 2.20 -4.80 -21.57
C LEU A 260 1.36 -6.08 -21.50
N SER A 261 0.78 -6.52 -22.61
CA SER A 261 -0.07 -7.71 -22.65
C SER A 261 0.72 -8.98 -22.30
N GLU A 262 1.97 -9.09 -22.72
CA GLU A 262 2.84 -10.21 -22.36
C GLU A 262 3.13 -10.25 -20.86
N GLU A 263 3.52 -9.11 -20.27
CA GLU A 263 3.83 -9.03 -18.84
C GLU A 263 2.58 -9.18 -17.96
N LEU A 264 1.46 -8.57 -18.36
CA LEU A 264 0.19 -8.67 -17.63
C LEU A 264 -0.46 -10.06 -17.73
N LYS A 265 -0.11 -10.87 -18.75
CA LYS A 265 -0.52 -12.27 -18.81
C LYS A 265 0.07 -13.07 -17.65
N LYS A 266 1.38 -12.93 -17.40
CA LYS A 266 2.08 -13.57 -16.27
C LYS A 266 1.46 -13.15 -14.94
N LEU A 267 1.24 -11.83 -14.76
CA LEU A 267 0.58 -11.29 -13.59
C LEU A 267 -0.82 -11.92 -13.39
N THR A 268 -1.62 -11.97 -14.46
CA THR A 268 -2.98 -12.53 -14.41
C THR A 268 -2.99 -14.01 -14.03
N GLU A 269 -2.05 -14.80 -14.54
CA GLU A 269 -1.88 -16.21 -14.19
C GLU A 269 -1.59 -16.37 -12.69
N LYS A 270 -0.69 -15.56 -12.14
CA LYS A 270 -0.36 -15.58 -10.71
C LYS A 270 -1.53 -15.10 -9.82
N ILE A 271 -2.30 -14.13 -10.28
CA ILE A 271 -3.54 -13.74 -9.59
C ILE A 271 -4.52 -14.93 -9.54
N LYS A 272 -4.71 -15.65 -10.65
CA LYS A 272 -5.57 -16.84 -10.67
C LYS A 272 -5.09 -17.91 -9.72
N GLU A 273 -3.79 -18.22 -9.68
CA GLU A 273 -3.21 -19.16 -8.71
C GLU A 273 -3.53 -18.75 -7.25
N GLY A 274 -3.40 -17.47 -6.92
CA GLY A 274 -3.74 -16.94 -5.59
C GLY A 274 -5.23 -17.05 -5.26
N LEU A 275 -6.11 -16.83 -6.25
CA LEU A 275 -7.55 -17.00 -6.10
C LEU A 275 -7.94 -18.49 -5.95
N ASP A 276 -7.33 -19.39 -6.73
CA ASP A 276 -7.54 -20.83 -6.63
C ASP A 276 -7.09 -21.36 -5.27
N PHE A 277 -5.96 -20.85 -4.75
CA PHE A 277 -5.51 -21.15 -3.38
C PHE A 277 -6.57 -20.70 -2.36
N PHE A 278 -7.12 -19.49 -2.49
CA PHE A 278 -8.18 -19.00 -1.61
C PHE A 278 -9.41 -19.91 -1.65
N TYR A 279 -9.92 -20.24 -2.84
CA TYR A 279 -11.11 -21.09 -2.97
C TYR A 279 -10.89 -22.51 -2.47
N THR A 280 -9.68 -23.03 -2.60
CA THR A 280 -9.34 -24.39 -2.12
C THR A 280 -9.15 -24.40 -0.59
N ARG A 281 -8.51 -23.38 -0.04
CA ARG A 281 -8.14 -23.34 1.39
C ARG A 281 -9.26 -22.83 2.28
N TYR A 282 -10.13 -21.96 1.76
CA TYR A 282 -11.20 -21.30 2.50
C TYR A 282 -12.57 -21.42 1.80
N PRO A 283 -13.03 -22.64 1.44
CA PRO A 283 -14.26 -22.84 0.70
C PRO A 283 -15.50 -22.28 1.41
N GLU A 284 -15.47 -22.28 2.75
CA GLU A 284 -16.56 -21.76 3.59
C GLU A 284 -16.73 -20.23 3.51
N ARG A 285 -15.73 -19.53 2.99
CA ARG A 285 -15.78 -18.06 2.85
C ARG A 285 -16.60 -17.62 1.64
N GLY A 286 -16.78 -18.49 0.66
CA GLY A 286 -17.51 -18.18 -0.57
C GLY A 286 -16.66 -17.45 -1.61
N ALA A 287 -17.33 -16.77 -2.55
CA ALA A 287 -16.64 -16.12 -3.68
C ALA A 287 -15.99 -14.78 -3.31
N ILE A 288 -14.96 -14.39 -4.05
CA ILE A 288 -14.42 -13.01 -4.03
C ILE A 288 -15.47 -12.09 -4.66
N ASN A 289 -15.90 -11.10 -3.90
CA ASN A 289 -16.89 -10.11 -4.33
C ASN A 289 -16.27 -9.10 -5.31
N LYS A 290 -15.01 -8.72 -5.07
CA LYS A 290 -14.37 -7.66 -5.83
C LYS A 290 -12.85 -7.74 -5.79
N VAL A 291 -12.21 -7.38 -6.89
CA VAL A 291 -10.78 -7.11 -6.98
C VAL A 291 -10.57 -5.60 -6.94
N ILE A 292 -9.68 -5.13 -6.07
CA ILE A 292 -9.34 -3.72 -5.90
C ILE A 292 -7.87 -3.53 -6.27
N LEU A 293 -7.60 -2.61 -7.20
CA LEU A 293 -6.25 -2.30 -7.65
C LEU A 293 -5.71 -1.08 -6.89
N SER A 294 -4.50 -1.20 -6.37
CA SER A 294 -3.75 -0.19 -5.64
C SER A 294 -2.35 0.02 -6.21
N GLY A 295 -1.63 0.99 -5.68
CA GLY A 295 -0.29 1.33 -6.12
C GLY A 295 -0.24 2.15 -7.41
N GLY A 296 0.97 2.59 -7.75
CA GLY A 296 1.20 3.41 -8.96
C GLY A 296 0.92 2.67 -10.26
N GLY A 297 1.21 1.36 -10.30
CA GLY A 297 0.97 0.51 -11.47
C GLY A 297 -0.51 0.26 -11.78
N ALA A 298 -1.40 0.44 -10.81
CA ALA A 298 -2.85 0.37 -11.04
C ALA A 298 -3.35 1.43 -12.06
N ASN A 299 -2.55 2.45 -12.33
CA ASN A 299 -2.86 3.52 -13.28
C ASN A 299 -2.61 3.16 -14.75
N ILE A 300 -2.11 1.97 -15.05
CA ILE A 300 -2.01 1.48 -16.43
C ILE A 300 -3.40 1.53 -17.05
N LYS A 301 -3.53 2.31 -18.14
CA LYS A 301 -4.81 2.52 -18.82
C LYS A 301 -5.39 1.18 -19.27
N GLU A 302 -6.69 0.96 -19.03
CA GLU A 302 -7.45 -0.25 -19.36
C GLU A 302 -7.08 -1.51 -18.57
N LEU A 303 -6.15 -1.44 -17.60
CA LEU A 303 -5.81 -2.58 -16.73
C LEU A 303 -7.03 -3.17 -16.00
N PRO A 304 -7.94 -2.37 -15.38
CA PRO A 304 -9.12 -2.93 -14.71
C PRO A 304 -10.02 -3.72 -15.68
N MET A 305 -10.11 -3.31 -16.94
CA MET A 305 -10.93 -3.97 -17.97
C MET A 305 -10.32 -5.29 -18.40
N LEU A 306 -9.01 -5.33 -18.61
CA LEU A 306 -8.27 -6.56 -18.92
C LEU A 306 -8.42 -7.58 -17.79
N LEU A 307 -8.17 -7.18 -16.54
CA LEU A 307 -8.28 -8.10 -15.40
C LEU A 307 -9.72 -8.56 -15.18
N ARG A 308 -10.73 -7.69 -15.34
CA ARG A 308 -12.13 -8.08 -15.26
C ARG A 308 -12.48 -9.17 -16.28
N SER A 309 -12.06 -9.01 -17.53
CA SER A 309 -12.33 -10.00 -18.59
C SER A 309 -11.61 -11.31 -18.35
N SER A 310 -10.41 -11.27 -17.77
CA SER A 310 -9.58 -12.47 -17.55
C SER A 310 -9.96 -13.26 -16.30
N LEU A 311 -10.44 -12.57 -15.25
CA LEU A 311 -10.77 -13.17 -13.95
C LEU A 311 -12.27 -13.50 -13.80
N GLY A 312 -13.14 -12.87 -14.59
CA GLY A 312 -14.60 -13.01 -14.44
C GLY A 312 -15.15 -12.36 -13.15
N ILE A 313 -14.35 -11.53 -12.47
CA ILE A 313 -14.70 -10.87 -11.21
C ILE A 313 -14.71 -9.37 -11.42
N GLY A 314 -15.56 -8.63 -10.69
CA GLY A 314 -15.58 -7.17 -10.73
C GLY A 314 -14.24 -6.59 -10.30
N VAL A 315 -13.61 -5.78 -11.15
CA VAL A 315 -12.34 -5.10 -10.86
C VAL A 315 -12.55 -3.59 -10.81
N SER A 316 -12.02 -2.93 -9.80
CA SER A 316 -12.04 -1.47 -9.68
C SER A 316 -10.71 -0.91 -9.19
N LEU A 317 -10.50 0.35 -9.48
CA LEU A 317 -9.41 1.12 -8.88
C LEU A 317 -9.75 1.44 -7.42
N GLY A 318 -8.77 1.30 -6.52
CA GLY A 318 -8.90 1.66 -5.12
C GLY A 318 -9.03 3.17 -4.92
N ASN A 319 -9.79 3.54 -3.90
CA ASN A 319 -9.90 4.93 -3.44
C ASN A 319 -9.34 5.03 -2.01
N PRO A 320 -8.11 5.48 -1.80
CA PRO A 320 -7.50 5.50 -0.47
C PRO A 320 -8.08 6.57 0.47
N PHE A 321 -9.03 7.38 0.00
CA PHE A 321 -9.75 8.37 0.81
C PHE A 321 -11.14 7.94 1.25
N MET A 322 -11.52 6.68 1.01
CA MET A 322 -12.89 6.24 1.24
C MET A 322 -13.34 6.28 2.70
N ASN A 323 -12.40 6.16 3.64
CA ASN A 323 -12.65 6.22 5.07
C ASN A 323 -12.63 7.63 5.66
N LEU A 324 -12.39 8.65 4.84
CA LEU A 324 -12.47 10.03 5.26
C LEU A 324 -13.89 10.54 5.07
N GLU A 325 -14.39 11.37 6.03
CA GLU A 325 -15.76 11.88 6.00
C GLU A 325 -16.11 12.67 4.73
N ALA A 326 -17.42 12.76 4.43
CA ALA A 326 -17.94 13.37 3.20
C ALA A 326 -17.48 14.82 2.94
N ASP A 327 -17.13 15.57 3.99
CA ASP A 327 -16.56 16.92 3.88
C ASP A 327 -15.16 16.95 3.24
N HIS A 328 -14.54 15.80 3.09
CA HIS A 328 -13.20 15.64 2.52
C HIS A 328 -13.20 15.33 1.02
N LYS A 329 -14.32 15.51 0.33
CA LYS A 329 -14.41 15.40 -1.14
C LYS A 329 -13.36 16.25 -1.88
N ASN A 330 -12.75 17.20 -1.18
CA ASN A 330 -11.68 18.05 -1.72
C ASN A 330 -10.27 17.47 -1.50
N PHE A 331 -10.05 16.38 -0.73
CA PHE A 331 -8.72 15.80 -0.57
C PHE A 331 -8.07 15.38 -1.89
N PRO A 332 -8.75 14.61 -2.76
CA PRO A 332 -8.20 14.33 -4.07
C PRO A 332 -7.85 15.59 -4.85
N ARG A 333 -8.64 16.67 -4.67
CA ARG A 333 -8.42 17.96 -5.33
C ARG A 333 -7.19 18.69 -4.79
N ILE A 334 -6.94 18.64 -3.48
CA ILE A 334 -5.71 19.21 -2.88
C ILE A 334 -4.47 18.51 -3.44
N PHE A 335 -4.47 17.19 -3.52
CA PHE A 335 -3.41 16.41 -4.14
C PHE A 335 -3.23 16.79 -5.62
N ILE A 336 -4.33 16.82 -6.39
CA ILE A 336 -4.33 17.15 -7.81
C ILE A 336 -3.86 18.59 -8.04
N ASP A 337 -4.40 19.57 -7.29
CA ASP A 337 -4.07 20.98 -7.47
C ASP A 337 -2.60 21.27 -7.14
N LYS A 338 -2.02 20.57 -6.16
CA LYS A 338 -0.59 20.70 -5.84
C LYS A 338 0.27 20.19 -6.99
N TYR A 339 0.04 18.97 -7.45
CA TYR A 339 0.76 18.39 -8.59
C TYR A 339 0.54 19.22 -9.89
N LEU A 340 -0.67 19.76 -10.11
CA LEU A 340 -0.94 20.64 -11.25
C LEU A 340 -0.12 21.92 -11.21
N LYS A 341 0.07 22.53 -10.04
CA LYS A 341 0.86 23.77 -9.91
C LYS A 341 2.34 23.53 -10.20
N ASP A 342 2.89 22.43 -9.69
CA ASP A 342 4.29 22.09 -9.88
C ASP A 342 4.58 21.74 -11.35
N CYS A 343 3.71 20.98 -12.00
CA CYS A 343 3.83 20.65 -13.41
C CYS A 343 3.63 21.89 -14.33
N GLN A 344 2.73 22.81 -13.98
CA GLN A 344 2.58 24.06 -14.77
C GLN A 344 3.81 24.94 -14.70
N SER A 345 4.61 24.86 -13.63
CA SER A 345 5.88 25.58 -13.53
C SER A 345 6.97 25.01 -14.47
N GLU A 346 6.95 23.71 -14.72
CA GLU A 346 7.88 23.04 -15.63
C GLU A 346 7.42 23.03 -17.10
N GLU A 347 6.09 22.89 -17.34
CA GLU A 347 5.52 22.74 -18.69
C GLU A 347 5.14 24.04 -19.40
N LYS A 348 5.07 25.18 -18.73
CA LYS A 348 5.05 26.49 -19.43
C LYS A 348 6.23 26.65 -20.38
N LYS A 349 7.17 25.70 -20.35
CA LYS A 349 8.32 25.63 -21.26
C LYS A 349 8.18 24.62 -22.40
N LYS A 350 7.23 23.66 -22.37
CA LYS A 350 7.15 22.62 -23.43
C LYS A 350 5.75 22.01 -23.59
N SER A 351 4.97 22.48 -24.56
CA SER A 351 3.81 21.82 -25.21
C SER A 351 2.43 21.81 -24.51
N GLY A 352 1.40 22.19 -25.33
CA GLY A 352 0.02 22.43 -24.94
C GLY A 352 -0.92 21.20 -24.92
N GLN A 353 -0.71 20.16 -24.10
CA GLN A 353 -1.69 19.10 -23.89
C GLN A 353 -2.22 19.08 -22.44
N PRO A 354 -3.51 18.73 -22.22
CA PRO A 354 -4.13 18.89 -20.91
C PRO A 354 -3.62 17.87 -19.88
N LEU A 355 -2.95 18.37 -18.89
CA LEU A 355 -2.38 17.67 -17.73
C LEU A 355 -3.39 16.88 -16.88
N LYS A 356 -4.68 17.12 -17.06
CA LYS A 356 -5.74 16.51 -16.22
C LYS A 356 -5.76 14.99 -16.20
N THR A 357 -5.27 14.35 -17.26
CA THR A 357 -5.29 12.88 -17.39
C THR A 357 -4.06 12.21 -16.75
N PHE A 358 -2.96 12.93 -16.59
CA PHE A 358 -1.70 12.41 -16.09
C PHE A 358 -1.67 12.25 -14.57
N LEU A 359 -2.48 13.03 -13.87
CA LEU A 359 -2.42 13.18 -12.41
C LEU A 359 -3.57 12.50 -11.66
N SER A 360 -4.64 12.11 -12.36
CA SER A 360 -5.67 11.28 -11.77
C SER A 360 -5.11 9.86 -11.53
N GLY A 361 -4.85 9.53 -10.28
CA GLY A 361 -4.34 8.22 -9.90
C GLY A 361 -3.08 8.25 -9.02
N GLN A 362 -2.40 9.38 -8.89
CA GLN A 362 -1.25 9.51 -7.98
C GLN A 362 -1.64 9.20 -6.53
N GLU A 363 -2.89 9.49 -6.14
CA GLU A 363 -3.45 9.18 -4.83
C GLU A 363 -3.31 7.69 -4.46
N ARG A 364 -3.37 6.77 -5.44
CA ARG A 364 -3.25 5.32 -5.19
C ARG A 364 -1.86 4.92 -4.74
N SER A 365 -0.83 5.65 -5.16
CA SER A 365 0.54 5.42 -4.70
C SER A 365 0.76 5.83 -3.24
N TYR A 366 -0.17 6.55 -2.63
CA TYR A 366 -0.16 6.92 -1.22
C TYR A 366 -0.99 5.99 -0.33
N ALA A 367 -1.56 4.90 -0.86
CA ALA A 367 -2.44 4.02 -0.09
C ALA A 367 -1.79 3.55 1.22
N THR A 368 -0.52 3.11 1.18
CA THR A 368 0.25 2.71 2.36
C THR A 368 0.39 3.87 3.35
N ALA A 369 0.92 5.02 2.94
CA ALA A 369 1.13 6.16 3.82
C ALA A 369 -0.18 6.71 4.42
N LEU A 370 -1.27 6.72 3.62
CA LEU A 370 -2.61 7.08 4.09
C LEU A 370 -3.13 6.08 5.12
N GLY A 371 -3.00 4.79 4.86
CA GLY A 371 -3.43 3.74 5.78
C GLY A 371 -2.67 3.77 7.11
N LEU A 372 -1.37 4.06 7.08
CA LEU A 372 -0.57 4.25 8.30
C LEU A 372 -1.07 5.45 9.10
N ALA A 373 -1.27 6.59 8.44
CA ALA A 373 -1.75 7.82 9.10
C ALA A 373 -3.19 7.69 9.65
N LEU A 374 -4.00 6.79 9.09
CA LEU A 374 -5.36 6.50 9.54
C LEU A 374 -5.40 5.63 10.80
N ARG A 375 -4.30 4.94 11.17
CA ARG A 375 -4.29 3.98 12.28
C ARG A 375 -4.88 4.56 13.56
N ASP A 376 -4.33 5.68 14.04
CA ASP A 376 -4.76 6.28 15.31
C ASP A 376 -6.14 6.96 15.25
N LEU A 377 -6.68 7.14 14.04
CA LEU A 377 -8.04 7.64 13.87
C LEU A 377 -9.09 6.56 14.14
N PHE A 378 -8.72 5.28 13.98
CA PHE A 378 -9.63 4.13 14.04
C PHE A 378 -9.29 3.11 15.14
N VAL A 379 -8.05 3.12 15.68
CA VAL A 379 -7.62 2.16 16.72
C VAL A 379 -8.27 2.40 18.10
N ASN A 380 -8.88 3.56 18.33
CA ASN A 380 -9.62 3.79 19.58
C ASN A 380 -10.95 3.02 19.66
N ASP A 381 -11.30 2.26 18.61
CA ASP A 381 -12.54 1.48 18.51
C ASP A 381 -12.30 -0.03 18.39
N LEU A 382 -11.06 -0.52 18.68
CA LEU A 382 -10.70 -1.95 18.72
C LEU A 382 -10.44 -2.43 20.15
#